data_9b1a6234ecbd050fa9477ccdca42e110
#
_entry.id   9b1a6234ecbd050fa9477ccdca42e110
#
_cell.length_a   1.000
_cell.length_b   1.000
_cell.length_c   1.000
_cell.angle_alpha   90.00
_cell.angle_beta   90.00
_cell.angle_gamma   90.00
#
_symmetry.space_group_name_H-M   'P 1'
#
loop_
_entity.id
_entity.type
_entity.pdbx_description
1 polymer ?
#
loop_
_entity_poly.entity_id
_entity_poly.type
_entity_poly.pdbx_seq_one_letter_code
_entity_poly.pdbx_strand_id
1 'polypeptide(L)'
;MFELLRLNLGIGVTKEDETSVHDFFSKASIKRDCERRLAKYANEPDYKYRIDVKKLKQNVWQASATLKWDNDTRQTEKFLYKEQAESIECYRLT
;
A
#
# COMPACT_ATOMS: atom_id res chain seq x y z
N MET A 1 14.36 7.95 -7.77
CA MET A 1 14.17 6.58 -7.37
C MET A 1 14.64 6.31 -5.95
N PHE A 2 15.85 6.61 -5.69
CA PHE A 2 16.34 6.41 -4.34
C PHE A 2 15.72 7.32 -3.31
N GLU A 3 15.16 8.42 -3.77
CA GLU A 3 14.48 9.34 -2.86
C GLU A 3 13.32 8.68 -2.16
N LEU A 4 12.61 7.78 -2.86
CA LEU A 4 11.51 7.07 -2.25
C LEU A 4 12.00 6.26 -1.05
N LEU A 5 13.11 5.57 -1.19
CA LEU A 5 13.67 4.77 -0.12
C LEU A 5 14.23 5.63 0.99
N ARG A 6 14.83 6.76 0.64
CA ARG A 6 15.40 7.66 1.64
C ARG A 6 14.35 8.32 2.52
N LEU A 7 13.19 8.58 1.96
CA LEU A 7 12.11 9.15 2.75
C LEU A 7 11.67 8.22 3.87
N ASN A 8 12.03 6.97 3.76
CA ASN A 8 11.64 5.95 4.71
C ASN A 8 12.83 5.43 5.50
N LEU A 9 13.82 6.27 5.71
CA LEU A 9 14.99 5.88 6.49
C LEU A 9 14.58 5.39 7.86
N GLY A 10 15.12 4.26 8.26
CA GLY A 10 14.79 3.66 9.53
C GLY A 10 13.50 2.88 9.53
N ILE A 11 12.78 2.90 8.42
CA ILE A 11 11.54 2.16 8.28
C ILE A 11 11.80 1.03 7.31
N GLY A 12 11.36 -0.17 7.64
CA GLY A 12 11.47 -1.28 6.73
C GLY A 12 10.64 -1.02 5.49
N VAL A 13 11.24 -1.18 4.33
CA VAL A 13 10.57 -1.03 3.05
C VAL A 13 10.87 -2.27 2.23
N THR A 14 9.84 -3.04 1.95
CA THR A 14 9.99 -4.28 1.21
C THR A 14 9.17 -4.21 -0.06
N LYS A 15 9.82 -4.51 -1.18
CA LYS A 15 9.09 -4.55 -2.45
C LYS A 15 8.16 -5.75 -2.45
N GLU A 16 6.87 -5.49 -2.69
CA GLU A 16 5.87 -6.55 -2.74
C GLU A 16 5.83 -7.19 -4.11
N ASP A 17 5.60 -6.39 -5.12
CA ASP A 17 5.58 -6.89 -6.48
C ASP A 17 5.49 -5.72 -7.46
N GLU A 18 5.33 -6.06 -8.71
CA GLU A 18 5.30 -5.11 -9.80
C GLU A 18 4.20 -5.55 -10.75
N THR A 19 3.34 -4.61 -11.14
CA THR A 19 2.19 -4.87 -12.00
C THR A 19 2.27 -4.01 -13.24
N SER A 20 1.81 -4.54 -14.36
CA SER A 20 1.79 -3.79 -15.61
C SER A 20 0.88 -2.56 -15.49
N VAL A 21 1.31 -1.44 -16.06
CA VAL A 21 0.49 -0.22 -16.07
C VAL A 21 -0.75 -0.37 -16.94
N HIS A 22 -0.87 -1.45 -17.70
CA HIS A 22 -2.08 -1.67 -18.50
C HIS A 22 -3.33 -1.74 -17.65
N ASP A 23 -3.16 -2.07 -16.38
CA ASP A 23 -4.30 -2.12 -15.46
C ASP A 23 -4.67 -0.75 -14.95
N PHE A 24 -4.09 0.27 -15.54
CA PHE A 24 -4.26 1.67 -15.20
C PHE A 24 -3.91 1.97 -13.75
N PHE A 25 -3.69 3.25 -13.48
CA PHE A 25 -3.20 3.71 -12.20
C PHE A 25 -4.09 4.86 -11.72
N SER A 26 -4.88 4.62 -10.70
CA SER A 26 -5.77 5.62 -10.14
C SER A 26 -5.97 5.35 -8.65
N LYS A 27 -6.56 6.32 -7.96
CA LYS A 27 -6.88 6.15 -6.56
C LYS A 27 -7.72 4.89 -6.31
N ALA A 28 -8.71 4.68 -7.18
CA ALA A 28 -9.61 3.54 -7.03
C ALA A 28 -8.89 2.21 -7.23
N SER A 29 -8.01 2.14 -8.21
CA SER A 29 -7.29 0.90 -8.46
C SER A 29 -6.28 0.61 -7.36
N ILE A 30 -5.65 1.65 -6.82
CA ILE A 30 -4.72 1.48 -5.71
C ILE A 30 -5.46 0.97 -4.49
N LYS A 31 -6.63 1.54 -4.21
CA LYS A 31 -7.44 1.11 -3.08
C LYS A 31 -7.82 -0.35 -3.21
N ARG A 32 -8.23 -0.75 -4.40
CA ARG A 32 -8.64 -2.13 -4.67
C ARG A 32 -7.46 -3.08 -4.51
N ASP A 33 -6.31 -2.69 -4.99
CA ASP A 33 -5.11 -3.51 -4.85
C ASP A 33 -4.72 -3.64 -3.38
N CYS A 34 -4.82 -2.56 -2.64
CA CYS A 34 -4.53 -2.56 -1.21
C CYS A 34 -5.47 -3.50 -0.47
N GLU A 35 -6.77 -3.45 -0.80
CA GLU A 35 -7.74 -4.35 -0.18
C GLU A 35 -7.31 -5.82 -0.33
N ARG A 36 -6.87 -6.17 -1.51
CA ARG A 36 -6.43 -7.52 -1.79
C ARG A 36 -5.25 -7.92 -0.92
N ARG A 37 -4.34 -6.99 -0.67
CA ARG A 37 -3.15 -7.28 0.10
C ARG A 37 -3.42 -7.39 1.59
N LEU A 38 -4.47 -6.76 2.08
CA LEU A 38 -4.78 -6.81 3.51
C LEU A 38 -5.01 -8.24 4.00
N ALA A 39 -5.65 -9.07 3.20
CA ALA A 39 -5.91 -10.44 3.58
C ALA A 39 -4.63 -11.21 3.85
N LYS A 40 -3.55 -10.82 3.18
CA LYS A 40 -2.25 -11.47 3.33
C LYS A 40 -1.59 -11.11 4.66
N TYR A 41 -1.82 -9.90 5.14
CA TYR A 41 -1.11 -9.38 6.30
C TYR A 41 -1.95 -9.28 7.56
N ALA A 42 -3.25 -9.44 7.45
CA ALA A 42 -4.11 -9.36 8.63
C ALA A 42 -3.76 -10.44 9.64
N ASN A 43 -3.62 -10.05 10.89
CA ASN A 43 -3.28 -10.99 11.94
C ASN A 43 -4.36 -12.05 12.15
N GLU A 44 -5.61 -11.67 11.92
CA GLU A 44 -6.73 -12.58 12.04
C GLU A 44 -7.77 -12.26 10.97
N PRO A 45 -8.61 -13.22 10.58
CA PRO A 45 -9.67 -12.97 9.61
C PRO A 45 -10.79 -12.12 10.19
N ASP A 46 -11.78 -11.80 9.37
CA ASP A 46 -13.00 -11.10 9.81
C ASP A 46 -12.77 -9.71 10.34
N TYR A 47 -11.87 -8.98 9.72
CA TYR A 47 -11.60 -7.60 10.07
C TYR A 47 -12.49 -6.65 9.27
N LYS A 48 -12.72 -5.49 9.84
CA LYS A 48 -13.24 -4.34 9.11
C LYS A 48 -12.05 -3.46 8.80
N TYR A 49 -12.14 -2.70 7.72
CA TYR A 49 -11.00 -1.90 7.34
C TYR A 49 -11.40 -0.59 6.70
N ARG A 50 -10.46 0.33 6.73
CA ARG A 50 -10.57 1.60 6.06
C ARG A 50 -9.25 1.87 5.36
N ILE A 51 -9.31 2.30 4.10
CA ILE A 51 -8.12 2.58 3.31
C ILE A 51 -8.17 4.02 2.84
N ASP A 52 -7.09 4.75 3.10
CA ASP A 52 -6.90 6.10 2.61
C ASP A 52 -5.76 6.12 1.62
N VAL A 53 -6.01 6.66 0.43
CA VAL A 53 -5.00 6.75 -0.61
C VAL A 53 -4.61 8.21 -0.79
N LYS A 54 -3.32 8.47 -0.75
CA LYS A 54 -2.81 9.82 -0.82
C LYS A 54 -1.66 9.90 -1.82
N LYS A 55 -1.69 10.90 -2.68
CA LYS A 55 -0.60 11.13 -3.61
C LYS A 55 0.49 11.91 -2.88
N LEU A 56 1.68 11.34 -2.77
CA LEU A 56 2.79 11.98 -2.07
C LEU A 56 3.55 12.92 -2.97
N LYS A 57 3.75 12.52 -4.21
CA LYS A 57 4.35 13.34 -5.24
C LYS A 57 4.02 12.71 -6.58
N GLN A 58 4.48 13.31 -7.66
CA GLN A 58 4.20 12.76 -8.97
C GLN A 58 4.65 11.31 -9.04
N ASN A 59 3.78 10.45 -9.50
CA ASN A 59 4.05 9.02 -9.68
C ASN A 59 4.28 8.23 -8.39
N VAL A 60 3.99 8.81 -7.23
CA VAL A 60 4.14 8.08 -5.96
C VAL A 60 2.90 8.29 -5.10
N TRP A 61 2.31 7.18 -4.70
CA TRP A 61 1.09 7.16 -3.89
C TRP A 61 1.32 6.34 -2.64
N GLN A 62 0.59 6.68 -1.60
CA GLN A 62 0.59 5.89 -0.38
C GLN A 62 -0.81 5.46 -0.05
N ALA A 63 -0.97 4.17 0.25
CA ALA A 63 -2.22 3.64 0.76
C ALA A 63 -2.00 3.29 2.22
N SER A 64 -2.84 3.85 3.10
CA SER A 64 -2.80 3.55 4.53
C SER A 64 -4.08 2.82 4.89
N ALA A 65 -3.95 1.66 5.47
CA ALA A 65 -5.09 0.85 5.84
C ALA A 65 -5.10 0.64 7.35
N THR A 66 -6.28 0.78 7.94
CA THR A 66 -6.50 0.46 9.34
C THR A 66 -7.47 -0.71 9.40
N LEU A 67 -7.04 -1.79 10.02
CA LEU A 67 -7.87 -2.96 10.22
C LEU A 67 -8.34 -2.95 11.68
N LYS A 68 -9.59 -3.36 11.89
CA LYS A 68 -10.17 -3.39 13.23
C LYS A 68 -11.01 -4.65 13.41
N TRP A 69 -10.87 -5.24 14.57
CA TRP A 69 -11.63 -6.42 14.93
C TRP A 69 -12.66 -6.08 16.03
N ASP A 70 -13.59 -6.97 16.24
CA ASP A 70 -14.67 -6.74 17.20
C ASP A 70 -14.18 -6.57 18.65
N ASN A 71 -12.99 -7.10 18.94
CA ASN A 71 -12.40 -6.94 20.29
C ASN A 71 -11.63 -5.63 20.42
N ASP A 72 -11.83 -4.70 19.48
CA ASP A 72 -11.17 -3.39 19.45
C ASP A 72 -9.67 -3.40 19.19
N THR A 73 -9.10 -4.54 18.84
CA THR A 73 -7.73 -4.54 18.41
C THR A 73 -7.64 -3.92 17.00
N ARG A 74 -6.51 -3.31 16.71
CA ARG A 74 -6.29 -2.64 15.44
C ARG A 74 -4.94 -3.00 14.86
N GLN A 75 -4.85 -2.87 13.56
CA GLN A 75 -3.61 -3.11 12.84
C GLN A 75 -3.53 -2.10 11.71
N THR A 76 -2.36 -1.52 11.52
CA THR A 76 -2.15 -0.55 10.45
C THR A 76 -1.17 -1.14 9.45
N GLU A 77 -1.53 -1.05 8.16
CA GLU A 77 -0.66 -1.46 7.07
C GLU A 77 -0.51 -0.29 6.12
N LYS A 78 0.70 -0.09 5.62
CA LYS A 78 0.95 0.99 4.67
C LYS A 78 1.72 0.47 3.48
N PHE A 79 1.33 0.95 2.31
CA PHE A 79 1.98 0.55 1.07
C PHE A 79 2.31 1.80 0.25
N LEU A 80 3.42 1.74 -0.45
CA LEU A 80 3.78 2.77 -1.41
C LEU A 80 3.66 2.18 -2.80
N TYR A 81 3.07 2.97 -3.69
CA TYR A 81 2.92 2.60 -5.08
C TYR A 81 3.69 3.61 -5.91
N LYS A 82 4.62 3.11 -6.68
CA LYS A 82 5.43 3.94 -7.56
C LYS A 82 5.13 3.60 -9.01
N GLU A 83 4.67 4.60 -9.74
CA GLU A 83 4.37 4.43 -11.15
C GLU A 83 5.63 4.59 -11.97
N GLN A 84 5.90 3.64 -12.84
CA GLN A 84 7.00 3.69 -13.78
C GLN A 84 6.46 3.69 -15.19
N ALA A 85 7.36 3.79 -16.17
CA ALA A 85 6.93 3.87 -17.57
C ALA A 85 6.07 2.68 -18.00
N GLU A 86 6.38 1.50 -17.51
CA GLU A 86 5.68 0.29 -17.96
C GLU A 86 5.14 -0.56 -16.83
N SER A 87 5.28 -0.10 -15.59
CA SER A 87 4.84 -0.91 -14.46
C SER A 87 4.57 -0.03 -13.24
N ILE A 88 3.93 -0.64 -12.26
CA ILE A 88 3.68 -0.02 -10.97
C ILE A 88 4.31 -0.91 -9.92
N GLU A 89 5.24 -0.37 -9.17
CA GLU A 89 5.88 -1.11 -8.09
C GLU A 89 5.15 -0.85 -6.79
N CYS A 90 4.93 -1.90 -6.03
CA CYS A 90 4.30 -1.80 -4.73
C CYS A 90 5.29 -2.17 -3.64
N TYR A 91 5.39 -1.32 -2.62
CA TYR A 91 6.27 -1.53 -1.49
C TYR A 91 5.45 -1.53 -0.20
N ARG A 92 5.82 -2.40 0.72
CA ARG A 92 5.20 -2.43 2.03
C ARG A 92 6.11 -1.72 3.03
N LEU A 93 5.52 -0.85 3.85
CA LEU A 93 6.25 -0.16 4.91
C LEU A 93 6.07 -0.93 6.21
N THR A 94 7.15 -1.18 6.89
CA THR A 94 7.10 -1.93 8.16
C THR A 94 7.62 -1.10 9.31
#